data_2a2736b1ca355eb1c5fad1a15cae9d32
#
_entry.id   2a2736b1ca355eb1c5fad1a15cae9d32
#
_cell.length_a   1.000
_cell.length_b   1.000
_cell.length_c   1.000
_cell.angle_alpha   90.00
_cell.angle_beta   90.00
_cell.angle_gamma   90.00
#
_symmetry.space_group_name_H-M   'P 1'
#
loop_
_entity.id
_entity.type
_entity.pdbx_description
1 polymer ?
#
loop_
_entity_poly.entity_id
_entity_poly.type
_entity_poly.pdbx_seq_one_letter_code
_entity_poly.pdbx_strand_id
1 'polypeptide(L)'
;MATRSFTTFPDTEPPSAAQELAARVQEDGGHVLALYREPVGDHWQIFCLLPLARVEPSPYQRDLSPTHVKRLTEAVRKLDRFVDPVVALSPRPGVYWTPNGNHRRAALAKLKAEYLPAILVVEPEVGYQILPLNTEKAHNLKEKSLEVIRMYRGLAAEQPASTEEDWAFQFESAHFITLGLLYEGNKRFAGGAFAPILRRVDKFLKGTLRRGLPEREERAGLVRATDEALGVVVAKIKKRGINHPYVKNYVLARTTPLTRARKTLPSFEQTFRKLSESLADFDVGRVRYEDIQRSAIMAIPQE
;
A
#
# COMPACT_ATOMS: atom_id res chain seq x y z
N MET A 1 3.80 8.41 44.06
CA MET A 1 4.00 7.14 43.35
C MET A 1 5.45 7.07 42.92
N ALA A 2 6.19 6.04 43.24
CA ALA A 2 7.59 5.92 42.84
C ALA A 2 7.66 5.79 41.34
N THR A 3 8.29 6.74 40.66
CA THR A 3 8.60 6.70 39.23
C THR A 3 9.44 5.45 39.00
N ARG A 4 8.89 4.43 38.32
CA ARG A 4 9.69 3.26 37.94
C ARG A 4 10.76 3.74 36.97
N SER A 5 12.03 3.59 37.38
CA SER A 5 13.16 3.91 36.51
C SER A 5 13.21 2.91 35.35
N PHE A 6 13.27 3.44 34.13
CA PHE A 6 13.53 2.64 32.92
C PHE A 6 15.02 2.78 32.54
N THR A 7 15.52 1.78 31.81
CA THR A 7 16.90 1.77 31.34
C THR A 7 17.07 2.69 30.13
N THR A 8 18.14 3.49 30.10
CA THR A 8 18.51 4.33 28.97
C THR A 8 19.82 3.82 28.37
N PHE A 9 19.89 3.73 27.03
CA PHE A 9 21.11 3.32 26.33
C PHE A 9 21.26 4.11 25.02
N PRO A 10 22.41 4.79 24.75
CA PRO A 10 23.56 4.91 25.66
C PRO A 10 23.19 5.67 26.94
N ASP A 11 24.08 5.67 27.90
CA ASP A 11 23.89 6.37 29.20
C ASP A 11 24.05 7.90 29.01
N THR A 12 23.17 8.44 28.19
CA THR A 12 23.03 9.87 27.88
C THR A 12 21.59 10.28 28.07
N GLU A 13 21.38 11.55 28.42
CA GLU A 13 20.03 12.06 28.64
C GLU A 13 19.22 12.08 27.32
N PRO A 14 18.04 11.41 27.29
CA PRO A 14 17.16 11.47 26.12
C PRO A 14 16.65 12.90 25.87
N PRO A 15 16.34 13.30 24.63
CA PRO A 15 15.74 14.59 24.35
C PRO A 15 14.35 14.72 24.99
N SER A 16 13.91 15.95 25.25
CA SER A 16 12.62 16.24 25.91
C SER A 16 11.44 15.52 25.24
N ALA A 17 11.42 15.47 23.90
CA ALA A 17 10.38 14.78 23.13
C ALA A 17 10.29 13.28 23.49
N ALA A 18 11.42 12.59 23.65
CA ALA A 18 11.44 11.17 24.03
C ALA A 18 11.01 10.99 25.49
N GLN A 19 11.45 11.88 26.40
CA GLN A 19 11.07 11.84 27.81
C GLN A 19 9.56 12.10 27.99
N GLU A 20 9.01 13.11 27.31
CA GLU A 20 7.58 13.44 27.34
C GLU A 20 6.72 12.30 26.78
N LEU A 21 7.17 11.68 25.68
CA LEU A 21 6.47 10.56 25.08
C LEU A 21 6.51 9.33 26.01
N ALA A 22 7.64 9.07 26.66
CA ALA A 22 7.77 8.00 27.66
C ALA A 22 6.85 8.24 28.88
N ALA A 23 6.81 9.47 29.40
CA ALA A 23 5.90 9.86 30.48
C ALA A 23 4.42 9.64 30.08
N ARG A 24 4.06 10.05 28.87
CA ARG A 24 2.71 9.86 28.33
C ARG A 24 2.33 8.38 28.23
N VAL A 25 3.25 7.50 27.81
CA VAL A 25 2.99 6.06 27.82
C VAL A 25 2.63 5.55 29.20
N GLN A 26 3.33 6.05 30.24
CA GLN A 26 3.03 5.66 31.65
C GLN A 26 1.69 6.23 32.13
N GLU A 27 1.38 7.47 31.81
CA GLU A 27 0.10 8.12 32.13
C GLU A 27 -1.09 7.39 31.45
N ASP A 28 -0.88 6.89 30.24
CA ASP A 28 -1.86 6.12 29.49
C ASP A 28 -2.05 4.68 30.02
N GLY A 29 -1.32 4.29 31.05
CA GLY A 29 -1.37 2.98 31.68
C GLY A 29 -0.43 1.96 31.02
N GLY A 30 0.48 2.36 30.16
CA GLY A 30 1.53 1.52 29.59
C GLY A 30 2.76 1.39 30.49
N HIS A 31 3.73 0.61 30.05
CA HIS A 31 4.99 0.40 30.74
C HIS A 31 6.16 0.68 29.81
N VAL A 32 6.99 1.65 30.17
CA VAL A 32 8.26 1.89 29.48
C VAL A 32 9.30 0.92 30.03
N LEU A 33 9.95 0.17 29.13
CA LEU A 33 10.97 -0.81 29.46
C LEU A 33 12.37 -0.24 29.27
N ALA A 34 12.59 0.46 28.14
CA ALA A 34 13.87 1.09 27.84
C ALA A 34 13.68 2.27 26.88
N LEU A 35 14.54 3.28 27.01
CA LEU A 35 14.83 4.26 25.96
C LEU A 35 16.21 3.94 25.39
N TYR A 36 16.32 3.90 24.06
CA TYR A 36 17.59 3.58 23.41
C TYR A 36 17.74 4.33 22.10
N ARG A 37 18.98 4.44 21.63
CA ARG A 37 19.30 4.94 20.30
C ARG A 37 19.47 3.77 19.35
N GLU A 38 18.72 3.78 18.25
CA GLU A 38 18.85 2.73 17.24
C GLU A 38 20.18 2.88 16.47
N PRO A 39 20.80 1.77 16.00
CA PRO A 39 22.20 1.77 15.59
C PRO A 39 22.48 2.31 14.18
N VAL A 40 21.48 2.67 13.37
CA VAL A 40 21.65 3.10 11.97
C VAL A 40 21.67 4.63 11.87
N GLY A 41 20.60 5.27 12.32
CA GLY A 41 20.40 6.72 12.25
C GLY A 41 20.64 7.42 13.58
N ASP A 42 20.87 6.65 14.65
CA ASP A 42 21.12 7.15 16.01
C ASP A 42 19.91 7.90 16.60
N HIS A 43 18.68 7.53 16.13
CA HIS A 43 17.42 8.08 16.60
C HIS A 43 16.95 7.40 17.89
N TRP A 44 16.33 8.19 18.78
CA TRP A 44 15.77 7.66 20.01
C TRP A 44 14.49 6.87 19.77
N GLN A 45 14.39 5.71 20.40
CA GLN A 45 13.22 4.84 20.37
C GLN A 45 12.87 4.40 21.80
N ILE A 46 11.59 4.08 22.02
CA ILE A 46 11.07 3.64 23.30
C ILE A 46 10.58 2.19 23.16
N PHE A 47 11.21 1.25 23.85
CA PHE A 47 10.68 -0.09 23.99
C PHE A 47 9.68 -0.11 25.15
N CYS A 48 8.43 -0.49 24.88
CA CYS A 48 7.34 -0.37 25.84
C CYS A 48 6.26 -1.44 25.66
N LEU A 49 5.42 -1.58 26.69
CA LEU A 49 4.16 -2.31 26.65
C LEU A 49 3.03 -1.29 26.58
N LEU A 50 2.35 -1.23 25.45
CA LEU A 50 1.21 -0.32 25.25
C LEU A 50 -0.10 -1.01 25.63
N PRO A 51 -1.03 -0.32 26.32
CA PRO A 51 -2.37 -0.87 26.54
C PRO A 51 -3.02 -1.18 25.19
N LEU A 52 -3.41 -2.42 24.96
CA LEU A 52 -3.92 -2.87 23.66
C LEU A 52 -5.17 -2.08 23.22
N ALA A 53 -5.97 -1.63 24.17
CA ALA A 53 -7.18 -0.82 23.93
C ALA A 53 -6.88 0.56 23.35
N ARG A 54 -5.65 1.07 23.50
CA ARG A 54 -5.21 2.37 22.96
C ARG A 54 -4.44 2.24 21.65
N VAL A 55 -4.21 1.01 21.18
CA VAL A 55 -3.49 0.78 19.91
C VAL A 55 -4.49 0.59 18.78
N GLU A 56 -4.39 1.44 17.79
CA GLU A 56 -5.22 1.44 16.58
C GLU A 56 -4.39 1.08 15.33
N PRO A 57 -5.00 0.53 14.27
CA PRO A 57 -4.33 0.45 12.98
C PRO A 57 -4.08 1.85 12.44
N SER A 58 -2.96 2.04 11.74
CA SER A 58 -2.75 3.26 10.96
C SER A 58 -3.85 3.41 9.90
N PRO A 59 -4.39 4.62 9.64
CA PRO A 59 -5.42 4.85 8.63
C PRO A 59 -4.99 4.45 7.21
N TYR A 60 -3.69 4.34 6.97
CA TYR A 60 -3.11 4.02 5.66
C TYR A 60 -2.86 2.53 5.46
N GLN A 61 -3.06 1.73 6.50
CA GLN A 61 -2.77 0.31 6.49
C GLN A 61 -3.85 -0.47 5.74
N ARG A 62 -3.46 -1.61 5.18
CA ARG A 62 -4.38 -2.53 4.48
C ARG A 62 -5.38 -3.20 5.43
N ASP A 63 -6.46 -3.69 4.85
CA ASP A 63 -7.50 -4.42 5.57
C ASP A 63 -6.94 -5.72 6.20
N LEU A 64 -7.48 -6.09 7.35
CA LEU A 64 -7.14 -7.33 8.03
C LEU A 64 -7.56 -8.55 7.20
N SER A 65 -6.65 -9.52 7.08
CA SER A 65 -6.98 -10.84 6.57
C SER A 65 -7.42 -11.76 7.72
N PRO A 66 -8.70 -12.16 7.80
CA PRO A 66 -9.19 -13.03 8.87
C PRO A 66 -8.42 -14.35 8.98
N THR A 67 -8.05 -14.93 7.83
CA THR A 67 -7.27 -16.16 7.76
C THR A 67 -5.87 -15.99 8.35
N HIS A 68 -5.21 -14.86 8.04
CA HIS A 68 -3.88 -14.58 8.56
C HIS A 68 -3.93 -14.33 10.08
N VAL A 69 -4.89 -13.55 10.57
CA VAL A 69 -5.10 -13.35 12.02
C VAL A 69 -5.32 -14.68 12.74
N LYS A 70 -6.15 -15.59 12.17
CA LYS A 70 -6.39 -16.91 12.75
C LYS A 70 -5.08 -17.71 12.87
N ARG A 71 -4.31 -17.81 11.78
CA ARG A 71 -3.02 -18.53 11.79
C ARG A 71 -2.04 -17.96 12.81
N LEU A 72 -1.94 -16.63 12.89
CA LEU A 72 -1.06 -15.97 13.83
C LEU A 72 -1.50 -16.20 15.29
N THR A 73 -2.81 -16.14 15.57
CA THR A 73 -3.39 -16.45 16.90
C THR A 73 -3.05 -17.88 17.32
N GLU A 74 -3.18 -18.85 16.40
CA GLU A 74 -2.83 -20.25 16.63
C GLU A 74 -1.33 -20.44 16.89
N ALA A 75 -0.48 -19.75 16.11
CA ALA A 75 0.97 -19.81 16.28
C ALA A 75 1.41 -19.27 17.66
N VAL A 76 0.91 -18.08 18.05
CA VAL A 76 1.22 -17.47 19.36
C VAL A 76 0.74 -18.38 20.49
N ARG A 77 -0.46 -18.98 20.36
CA ARG A 77 -0.98 -19.91 21.37
C ARG A 77 -0.13 -21.18 21.51
N LYS A 78 0.37 -21.72 20.37
CA LYS A 78 1.23 -22.93 20.39
C LYS A 78 2.60 -22.65 20.97
N LEU A 79 3.16 -21.46 20.68
CA LEU A 79 4.46 -21.04 21.22
C LEU A 79 4.38 -20.63 22.68
N ASP A 80 3.17 -20.36 23.17
CA ASP A 80 2.89 -19.82 24.52
C ASP A 80 3.72 -18.57 24.83
N ARG A 81 4.02 -17.76 23.81
CA ARG A 81 4.77 -16.51 23.93
C ARG A 81 4.60 -15.62 22.71
N PHE A 82 4.75 -14.33 22.93
CA PHE A 82 4.80 -13.32 21.86
C PHE A 82 6.21 -12.70 21.84
N VAL A 83 6.93 -12.84 20.72
CA VAL A 83 8.35 -12.50 20.60
C VAL A 83 8.65 -11.40 19.59
N ASP A 84 7.63 -10.87 18.90
CA ASP A 84 7.80 -9.96 17.76
C ASP A 84 7.08 -8.63 18.03
N PRO A 85 7.75 -7.64 18.67
CA PRO A 85 7.16 -6.33 18.95
C PRO A 85 6.67 -5.64 17.68
N VAL A 86 5.63 -4.82 17.82
CA VAL A 86 5.18 -3.97 16.71
C VAL A 86 5.90 -2.64 16.72
N VAL A 87 6.03 -2.00 15.57
CA VAL A 87 6.38 -0.59 15.51
C VAL A 87 5.14 0.24 15.76
N ALA A 88 5.26 1.26 16.62
CA ALA A 88 4.16 2.16 16.95
C ALA A 88 4.61 3.62 16.90
N LEU A 89 3.65 4.52 16.78
CA LEU A 89 3.82 5.97 16.89
C LEU A 89 2.61 6.59 17.57
N SER A 90 2.77 7.77 18.18
CA SER A 90 1.70 8.47 18.87
C SER A 90 1.26 9.70 18.06
N PRO A 91 0.21 9.60 17.24
CA PRO A 91 -0.26 10.72 16.42
C PRO A 91 -0.96 11.80 17.26
N ARG A 92 -1.48 11.42 18.42
CA ARG A 92 -2.16 12.29 19.39
C ARG A 92 -2.13 11.68 20.79
N PRO A 93 -2.30 12.45 21.85
CA PRO A 93 -2.35 11.93 23.21
C PRO A 93 -3.36 10.79 23.37
N GLY A 94 -2.96 9.72 24.05
CA GLY A 94 -3.81 8.56 24.37
C GLY A 94 -4.08 7.58 23.23
N VAL A 95 -3.50 7.80 22.05
CA VAL A 95 -3.68 6.95 20.86
C VAL A 95 -2.33 6.55 20.29
N TYR A 96 -2.18 5.29 19.97
CA TYR A 96 -0.98 4.72 19.35
C TYR A 96 -1.34 4.02 18.06
N TRP A 97 -0.73 4.44 16.95
CA TRP A 97 -0.89 3.77 15.67
C TRP A 97 0.19 2.72 15.45
N THR A 98 -0.18 1.58 14.91
CA THR A 98 0.80 0.62 14.42
C THR A 98 0.80 0.60 12.89
N PRO A 99 1.79 1.23 12.23
CA PRO A 99 1.93 1.17 10.78
C PRO A 99 2.35 -0.22 10.29
N ASN A 100 2.98 -1.00 11.16
CA ASN A 100 3.37 -2.39 10.89
C ASN A 100 3.02 -3.27 12.10
N GLY A 101 1.99 -4.09 12.00
CA GLY A 101 1.64 -5.00 13.08
C GLY A 101 0.15 -5.18 13.33
N ASN A 102 -0.75 -4.66 12.48
CA ASN A 102 -2.19 -4.75 12.71
C ASN A 102 -2.69 -6.20 12.84
N HIS A 103 -2.12 -7.16 12.08
CA HIS A 103 -2.45 -8.58 12.26
C HIS A 103 -2.00 -9.12 13.61
N ARG A 104 -0.82 -8.70 14.12
CA ARG A 104 -0.30 -9.03 15.44
C ARG A 104 -1.19 -8.45 16.55
N ARG A 105 -1.55 -7.17 16.42
CA ARG A 105 -2.51 -6.50 17.31
C ARG A 105 -3.85 -7.26 17.38
N ALA A 106 -4.41 -7.60 16.22
CA ALA A 106 -5.69 -8.32 16.13
C ALA A 106 -5.60 -9.75 16.70
N ALA A 107 -4.45 -10.42 16.55
CA ALA A 107 -4.22 -11.75 17.15
C ALA A 107 -4.15 -11.66 18.66
N LEU A 108 -3.42 -10.68 19.23
CA LEU A 108 -3.36 -10.44 20.67
C LEU A 108 -4.72 -10.06 21.26
N ALA A 109 -5.52 -9.25 20.55
CA ALA A 109 -6.89 -8.95 20.95
C ALA A 109 -7.77 -10.22 21.07
N LYS A 110 -7.63 -11.17 20.12
CA LYS A 110 -8.31 -12.48 20.21
C LYS A 110 -7.82 -13.34 21.36
N LEU A 111 -6.58 -13.16 21.77
CA LEU A 111 -5.98 -13.84 22.93
C LEU A 111 -6.30 -13.12 24.26
N LYS A 112 -7.02 -12.01 24.22
CA LYS A 112 -7.38 -11.17 25.37
C LYS A 112 -6.14 -10.65 26.13
N ALA A 113 -5.06 -10.34 25.40
CA ALA A 113 -3.89 -9.70 25.96
C ALA A 113 -4.23 -8.26 26.38
N GLU A 114 -3.75 -7.83 27.53
CA GLU A 114 -3.95 -6.47 28.04
C GLU A 114 -2.97 -5.49 27.37
N TYR A 115 -1.78 -5.96 27.02
CA TYR A 115 -0.69 -5.15 26.48
C TYR A 115 -0.18 -5.69 25.17
N LEU A 116 0.41 -4.78 24.39
CA LEU A 116 1.09 -5.05 23.13
C LEU A 116 2.55 -4.57 23.26
N PRO A 117 3.55 -5.45 23.15
CA PRO A 117 4.95 -5.04 23.08
C PRO A 117 5.21 -4.22 21.82
N ALA A 118 5.81 -3.05 21.97
CA ALA A 118 6.02 -2.10 20.88
C ALA A 118 7.38 -1.41 20.97
N ILE A 119 7.91 -1.09 19.80
CA ILE A 119 8.98 -0.11 19.61
C ILE A 119 8.27 1.17 19.19
N LEU A 120 8.20 2.15 20.09
CA LEU A 120 7.55 3.43 19.84
C LEU A 120 8.57 4.43 19.31
N VAL A 121 8.30 4.93 18.10
CA VAL A 121 9.13 5.91 17.41
C VAL A 121 8.75 7.31 17.91
N VAL A 122 9.75 8.15 18.16
CA VAL A 122 9.55 9.47 18.74
C VAL A 122 9.01 10.47 17.71
N GLU A 123 9.45 10.32 16.45
CA GLU A 123 9.08 11.20 15.33
C GLU A 123 7.84 10.67 14.62
N PRO A 124 6.66 11.32 14.71
CA PRO A 124 5.42 10.84 14.10
C PRO A 124 5.48 10.74 12.56
N GLU A 125 6.30 11.59 11.92
CA GLU A 125 6.46 11.65 10.46
C GLU A 125 7.03 10.34 9.88
N VAL A 126 7.78 9.59 10.67
CA VAL A 126 8.33 8.29 10.32
C VAL A 126 7.23 7.26 10.00
N GLY A 127 6.00 7.48 10.50
CA GLY A 127 4.86 6.61 10.21
C GLY A 127 4.62 6.37 8.71
N TYR A 128 4.82 7.38 7.87
CA TYR A 128 4.73 7.25 6.41
C TYR A 128 5.94 6.54 5.80
N GLN A 129 7.10 6.66 6.44
CA GLN A 129 8.36 6.08 5.96
C GLN A 129 8.45 4.57 6.27
N ILE A 130 7.75 4.10 7.30
CA ILE A 130 7.75 2.70 7.72
C ILE A 130 6.91 1.81 6.78
N LEU A 131 5.90 2.37 6.09
CA LEU A 131 5.04 1.60 5.20
C LEU A 131 5.80 0.81 4.11
N PRO A 132 6.81 1.37 3.43
CA PRO A 132 7.64 0.61 2.48
C PRO A 132 8.48 -0.50 3.11
N LEU A 133 8.79 -0.41 4.41
CA LEU A 133 9.53 -1.46 5.13
C LEU A 133 8.69 -2.71 5.43
N ASN A 134 7.38 -2.68 5.15
CA ASN A 134 6.49 -3.83 5.24
C ASN A 134 6.72 -4.85 4.11
N THR A 135 7.99 -5.23 3.90
CA THR A 135 8.41 -6.13 2.81
C THR A 135 8.12 -7.62 3.08
N GLU A 136 7.63 -7.98 4.26
CA GLU A 136 7.45 -9.38 4.69
C GLU A 136 6.46 -10.21 3.86
N LYS A 137 5.69 -9.59 2.96
CA LYS A 137 4.89 -10.27 1.92
C LYS A 137 4.95 -9.46 0.64
N ALA A 138 5.24 -10.16 -0.46
CA ALA A 138 4.98 -9.61 -1.79
C ALA A 138 3.53 -9.11 -1.84
N HIS A 139 3.36 -7.79 -1.82
CA HIS A 139 2.05 -7.18 -1.93
C HIS A 139 1.47 -7.55 -3.29
N ASN A 140 0.24 -8.07 -3.32
CA ASN A 140 -0.43 -8.13 -4.60
C ASN A 140 -0.72 -6.70 -5.07
N LEU A 141 -0.76 -6.52 -6.38
CA LEU A 141 -0.93 -5.21 -7.03
C LEU A 141 -2.07 -4.37 -6.43
N LYS A 142 -3.18 -5.00 -6.06
CA LYS A 142 -4.36 -4.33 -5.50
C LYS A 142 -4.10 -3.80 -4.09
N GLU A 143 -3.53 -4.63 -3.21
CA GLU A 143 -3.25 -4.24 -1.83
C GLU A 143 -2.28 -3.06 -1.79
N LYS A 144 -1.21 -3.13 -2.59
CA LYS A 144 -0.24 -2.04 -2.71
C LYS A 144 -0.88 -0.76 -3.23
N SER A 145 -1.68 -0.85 -4.28
CA SER A 145 -2.35 0.33 -4.85
C SER A 145 -3.32 0.99 -3.88
N LEU A 146 -4.09 0.19 -3.12
CA LEU A 146 -5.00 0.72 -2.10
C LEU A 146 -4.26 1.36 -0.92
N GLU A 147 -3.12 0.81 -0.52
CA GLU A 147 -2.25 1.39 0.50
C GLU A 147 -1.72 2.75 0.05
N VAL A 148 -1.19 2.81 -1.18
CA VAL A 148 -0.63 4.05 -1.75
C VAL A 148 -1.68 5.15 -1.88
N ILE A 149 -2.90 4.86 -2.34
CA ILE A 149 -3.92 5.92 -2.46
C ILE A 149 -4.42 6.42 -1.11
N ARG A 150 -4.54 5.54 -0.11
CA ARG A 150 -4.88 5.94 1.27
C ARG A 150 -3.81 6.88 1.85
N MET A 151 -2.54 6.53 1.67
CA MET A 151 -1.40 7.36 2.06
C MET A 151 -1.41 8.71 1.32
N TYR A 152 -1.63 8.69 0.00
CA TYR A 152 -1.73 9.91 -0.81
C TYR A 152 -2.78 10.88 -0.27
N ARG A 153 -3.99 10.38 0.04
CA ARG A 153 -5.08 11.20 0.60
C ARG A 153 -4.73 11.79 1.97
N GLY A 154 -4.09 11.01 2.82
CA GLY A 154 -3.63 11.48 4.13
C GLY A 154 -2.59 12.58 3.99
N LEU A 155 -1.57 12.37 3.17
CA LEU A 155 -0.52 13.35 2.90
C LEU A 155 -1.07 14.64 2.25
N ALA A 156 -2.02 14.51 1.32
CA ALA A 156 -2.68 15.67 0.71
C ALA A 156 -3.46 16.53 1.72
N ALA A 157 -3.93 15.93 2.81
CA ALA A 157 -4.59 16.65 3.91
C ALA A 157 -3.59 17.25 4.91
N GLU A 158 -2.57 16.49 5.29
CA GLU A 158 -1.60 16.88 6.34
C GLU A 158 -0.47 17.74 5.80
N GLN A 159 -0.01 17.50 4.57
CA GLN A 159 1.11 18.18 3.91
C GLN A 159 0.72 18.66 2.50
N PRO A 160 -0.27 19.55 2.38
CA PRO A 160 -0.89 19.92 1.10
C PRO A 160 0.07 20.61 0.10
N ALA A 161 1.21 21.12 0.57
CA ALA A 161 2.23 21.76 -0.26
C ALA A 161 3.25 20.79 -0.86
N SER A 162 3.37 19.55 -0.34
CA SER A 162 4.30 18.55 -0.85
C SER A 162 3.86 18.04 -2.23
N THR A 163 4.80 17.50 -2.99
CA THR A 163 4.60 16.95 -4.33
C THR A 163 4.62 15.42 -4.30
N GLU A 164 4.21 14.77 -5.39
CA GLU A 164 4.34 13.32 -5.50
C GLU A 164 5.79 12.85 -5.51
N GLU A 165 6.71 13.68 -6.02
CA GLU A 165 8.14 13.35 -6.08
C GLU A 165 8.77 13.34 -4.69
N ASP A 166 8.32 14.20 -3.78
CA ASP A 166 8.79 14.21 -2.38
C ASP A 166 8.49 12.87 -1.68
N TRP A 167 7.47 12.16 -2.15
CA TRP A 167 7.02 10.88 -1.62
C TRP A 167 7.27 9.70 -2.57
N ALA A 168 8.14 9.88 -3.57
CA ALA A 168 8.38 8.87 -4.61
C ALA A 168 8.83 7.53 -4.03
N PHE A 169 9.63 7.54 -2.98
CA PHE A 169 10.09 6.33 -2.30
C PHE A 169 8.92 5.55 -1.67
N GLN A 170 7.99 6.23 -0.99
CA GLN A 170 6.84 5.63 -0.32
C GLN A 170 5.78 5.17 -1.32
N PHE A 171 5.57 5.95 -2.38
CA PHE A 171 4.65 5.57 -3.46
C PHE A 171 5.22 4.50 -4.38
N GLU A 172 6.56 4.33 -4.42
CA GLU A 172 7.32 3.43 -5.29
C GLU A 172 7.12 3.68 -6.78
N SER A 173 5.90 3.91 -7.22
CA SER A 173 5.58 4.21 -8.62
C SER A 173 4.22 4.89 -8.77
N ALA A 174 4.17 5.87 -9.64
CA ALA A 174 2.98 6.69 -9.89
C ALA A 174 1.73 5.86 -10.25
N HIS A 175 1.90 4.75 -10.98
CA HIS A 175 0.78 3.92 -11.40
C HIS A 175 0.00 3.27 -10.25
N PHE A 176 0.59 3.12 -9.07
CA PHE A 176 -0.13 2.62 -7.90
C PHE A 176 -1.18 3.61 -7.40
N ILE A 177 -0.94 4.94 -7.55
CA ILE A 177 -1.91 5.98 -7.18
C ILE A 177 -3.16 5.84 -8.06
N THR A 178 -2.98 5.80 -9.38
CA THR A 178 -4.07 5.66 -10.34
C THR A 178 -4.81 4.33 -10.19
N LEU A 179 -4.09 3.21 -10.01
CA LEU A 179 -4.71 1.91 -9.74
C LEU A 179 -5.45 1.89 -8.41
N GLY A 180 -4.97 2.59 -7.40
CA GLY A 180 -5.63 2.73 -6.10
C GLY A 180 -7.02 3.33 -6.24
N LEU A 181 -7.15 4.45 -6.96
CA LEU A 181 -8.44 5.09 -7.27
C LEU A 181 -9.40 4.15 -8.02
N LEU A 182 -8.87 3.36 -8.97
CA LEU A 182 -9.66 2.38 -9.70
C LEU A 182 -10.17 1.25 -8.80
N TYR A 183 -9.34 0.75 -7.88
CA TYR A 183 -9.73 -0.28 -6.92
C TYR A 183 -10.66 0.21 -5.81
N GLU A 184 -10.59 1.49 -5.41
CA GLU A 184 -11.58 2.11 -4.53
C GLU A 184 -12.98 2.08 -5.17
N GLY A 185 -13.07 2.47 -6.44
CA GLY A 185 -14.34 2.48 -7.20
C GLY A 185 -14.84 1.08 -7.59
N ASN A 186 -13.93 0.14 -7.85
CA ASN A 186 -14.28 -1.22 -8.25
C ASN A 186 -13.27 -2.24 -7.72
N LYS A 187 -13.61 -2.92 -6.63
CA LYS A 187 -12.76 -3.96 -6.00
C LYS A 187 -12.37 -5.12 -6.93
N ARG A 188 -13.09 -5.31 -8.05
CA ARG A 188 -12.86 -6.36 -9.06
C ARG A 188 -12.19 -5.84 -10.32
N PHE A 189 -11.73 -4.57 -10.32
CA PHE A 189 -11.02 -4.00 -11.45
C PHE A 189 -9.84 -4.88 -11.88
N ALA A 190 -9.68 -5.09 -13.18
CA ALA A 190 -8.64 -5.95 -13.75
C ALA A 190 -7.29 -5.21 -13.85
N GLY A 191 -6.82 -4.64 -12.74
CA GLY A 191 -5.61 -3.79 -12.72
C GLY A 191 -4.36 -4.47 -13.25
N GLY A 192 -4.22 -5.80 -13.06
CA GLY A 192 -3.10 -6.56 -13.62
C GLY A 192 -3.00 -6.50 -15.15
N ALA A 193 -4.13 -6.33 -15.85
CA ALA A 193 -4.13 -6.16 -17.30
C ALA A 193 -3.64 -4.77 -17.74
N PHE A 194 -3.92 -3.74 -16.93
CA PHE A 194 -3.54 -2.35 -17.21
C PHE A 194 -2.17 -1.96 -16.65
N ALA A 195 -1.68 -2.64 -15.62
CA ALA A 195 -0.43 -2.31 -14.95
C ALA A 195 0.79 -2.22 -15.89
N PRO A 196 0.98 -3.09 -16.90
CA PRO A 196 2.11 -2.96 -17.84
C PRO A 196 2.06 -1.67 -18.67
N ILE A 197 0.86 -1.18 -19.00
CA ILE A 197 0.65 0.06 -19.76
C ILE A 197 0.91 1.24 -18.83
N LEU A 198 0.23 1.28 -17.69
CA LEU A 198 0.31 2.35 -16.70
C LEU A 198 1.75 2.57 -16.22
N ARG A 199 2.49 1.51 -15.89
CA ARG A 199 3.89 1.58 -15.45
C ARG A 199 4.77 2.34 -16.44
N ARG A 200 4.45 2.31 -17.73
CA ARG A 200 5.23 3.01 -18.77
C ARG A 200 4.85 4.46 -18.95
N VAL A 201 3.57 4.80 -18.82
CA VAL A 201 3.05 6.14 -19.18
C VAL A 201 2.62 6.99 -18.01
N ASP A 202 2.33 6.38 -16.87
CA ASP A 202 1.91 7.08 -15.67
C ASP A 202 3.16 7.53 -14.88
N LYS A 203 3.36 8.85 -14.81
CA LYS A 203 4.49 9.48 -14.14
C LYS A 203 4.00 10.31 -12.97
N PHE A 204 4.87 10.57 -12.00
CA PHE A 204 4.58 11.49 -10.92
C PHE A 204 4.24 12.88 -11.45
N LEU A 205 3.23 13.50 -10.85
CA LEU A 205 2.77 14.84 -11.23
C LEU A 205 3.68 15.89 -10.59
N LYS A 206 3.91 16.98 -11.33
CA LYS A 206 4.76 18.08 -10.86
C LYS A 206 4.07 19.02 -9.87
N GLY A 207 2.74 18.95 -9.78
CA GLY A 207 1.95 19.77 -8.87
C GLY A 207 1.98 19.27 -7.43
N THR A 208 1.43 20.07 -6.50
CA THR A 208 1.24 19.65 -5.12
C THR A 208 0.23 18.51 -5.02
N LEU A 209 0.34 17.66 -3.98
CA LEU A 209 -0.57 16.53 -3.77
C LEU A 209 -2.04 16.94 -3.82
N ARG A 210 -2.38 18.08 -3.20
CA ARG A 210 -3.76 18.59 -3.20
C ARG A 210 -4.27 18.93 -4.60
N ARG A 211 -3.43 19.50 -5.47
CA ARG A 211 -3.78 19.83 -6.87
C ARG A 211 -3.70 18.61 -7.78
N GLY A 212 -2.83 17.67 -7.47
CA GLY A 212 -2.64 16.44 -8.24
C GLY A 212 -3.81 15.46 -8.12
N LEU A 213 -4.54 15.46 -6.99
CA LEU A 213 -5.61 14.48 -6.79
C LEU A 213 -6.73 14.55 -7.86
N PRO A 214 -7.28 15.72 -8.23
CA PRO A 214 -8.24 15.79 -9.34
C PRO A 214 -7.68 15.28 -10.67
N GLU A 215 -6.43 15.60 -11.01
CA GLU A 215 -5.78 15.08 -12.22
C GLU A 215 -5.63 13.54 -12.16
N ARG A 216 -5.32 12.98 -11.01
CA ARG A 216 -5.28 11.52 -10.80
C ARG A 216 -6.67 10.88 -10.97
N GLU A 217 -7.73 11.54 -10.52
CA GLU A 217 -9.11 11.11 -10.70
C GLU A 217 -9.53 11.15 -12.18
N GLU A 218 -9.12 12.18 -12.93
CA GLU A 218 -9.31 12.25 -14.39
C GLU A 218 -8.58 11.12 -15.12
N ARG A 219 -7.32 10.86 -14.79
CA ARG A 219 -6.55 9.72 -15.31
C ARG A 219 -7.22 8.38 -15.02
N ALA A 220 -7.68 8.17 -13.79
CA ALA A 220 -8.43 6.98 -13.43
C ALA A 220 -9.75 6.86 -14.21
N GLY A 221 -10.41 7.98 -14.49
CA GLY A 221 -11.59 8.06 -15.36
C GLY A 221 -11.31 7.56 -16.79
N LEU A 222 -10.22 8.01 -17.42
CA LEU A 222 -9.80 7.54 -18.75
C LEU A 222 -9.53 6.03 -18.78
N VAL A 223 -8.86 5.49 -17.75
CA VAL A 223 -8.61 4.05 -17.64
C VAL A 223 -9.90 3.28 -17.48
N ARG A 224 -10.84 3.79 -16.69
CA ARG A 224 -12.16 3.17 -16.48
C ARG A 224 -12.96 3.12 -17.77
N ALA A 225 -13.05 4.21 -18.51
CA ALA A 225 -13.70 4.25 -19.81
C ALA A 225 -13.08 3.25 -20.80
N THR A 226 -11.76 3.10 -20.77
CA THR A 226 -11.05 2.10 -21.59
C THR A 226 -11.36 0.67 -21.14
N ASP A 227 -11.51 0.38 -19.81
CA ASP A 227 -11.91 -0.95 -19.34
C ASP A 227 -13.36 -1.29 -19.72
N GLU A 228 -14.25 -0.30 -19.77
CA GLU A 228 -15.61 -0.47 -20.27
C GLU A 228 -15.62 -0.86 -21.76
N ALA A 229 -14.86 -0.12 -22.61
CA ALA A 229 -14.71 -0.45 -24.02
C ALA A 229 -14.08 -1.84 -24.21
N LEU A 230 -13.06 -2.18 -23.43
CA LEU A 230 -12.45 -3.51 -23.41
C LEU A 230 -13.47 -4.58 -23.02
N GLY A 231 -14.34 -4.30 -22.05
CA GLY A 231 -15.43 -5.19 -21.63
C GLY A 231 -16.37 -5.55 -22.78
N VAL A 232 -16.70 -4.61 -23.63
CA VAL A 232 -17.53 -4.82 -24.85
C VAL A 232 -16.82 -5.79 -25.81
N VAL A 233 -15.53 -5.57 -26.09
CA VAL A 233 -14.74 -6.46 -26.96
C VAL A 233 -14.66 -7.88 -26.38
N VAL A 234 -14.35 -8.00 -25.08
CA VAL A 234 -14.28 -9.28 -24.39
C VAL A 234 -15.63 -10.02 -24.41
N ALA A 235 -16.74 -9.30 -24.23
CA ALA A 235 -18.06 -9.91 -24.32
C ALA A 235 -18.35 -10.47 -25.74
N LYS A 236 -17.96 -9.77 -26.79
CA LYS A 236 -18.06 -10.27 -28.18
C LYS A 236 -17.21 -11.53 -28.41
N ILE A 237 -15.97 -11.57 -27.86
CA ILE A 237 -15.10 -12.75 -27.94
C ILE A 237 -15.73 -13.95 -27.22
N LYS A 238 -16.28 -13.73 -26.01
CA LYS A 238 -16.96 -14.78 -25.24
C LYS A 238 -18.20 -15.33 -25.96
N LYS A 239 -18.99 -14.49 -26.64
CA LYS A 239 -20.14 -14.94 -27.44
C LYS A 239 -19.74 -15.88 -28.60
N ARG A 240 -18.48 -15.84 -29.03
CA ARG A 240 -17.93 -16.79 -30.02
C ARG A 240 -17.42 -18.11 -29.40
N GLY A 241 -17.70 -18.34 -28.11
CA GLY A 241 -17.27 -19.56 -27.39
C GLY A 241 -15.83 -19.51 -26.84
N ILE A 242 -15.11 -18.38 -26.99
CA ILE A 242 -13.74 -18.23 -26.49
C ILE A 242 -13.78 -17.68 -25.06
N ASN A 243 -13.60 -18.55 -24.06
CA ASN A 243 -13.58 -18.18 -22.66
C ASN A 243 -12.21 -18.50 -22.04
N HIS A 244 -11.37 -17.47 -21.84
CA HIS A 244 -10.04 -17.61 -21.28
C HIS A 244 -9.75 -16.48 -20.27
N PRO A 245 -9.16 -16.74 -19.08
CA PRO A 245 -8.89 -15.70 -18.08
C PRO A 245 -7.99 -14.58 -18.60
N TYR A 246 -7.08 -14.87 -19.51
CA TYR A 246 -6.10 -13.94 -20.07
C TYR A 246 -6.61 -13.11 -21.25
N VAL A 247 -7.90 -13.17 -21.60
CA VAL A 247 -8.45 -12.49 -22.79
C VAL A 247 -8.29 -10.97 -22.73
N LYS A 248 -8.44 -10.33 -21.56
CA LYS A 248 -8.23 -8.90 -21.40
C LYS A 248 -6.79 -8.49 -21.73
N ASN A 249 -5.81 -9.21 -21.18
CA ASN A 249 -4.38 -8.95 -21.42
C ASN A 249 -4.04 -9.12 -22.90
N TYR A 250 -4.57 -10.17 -23.55
CA TYR A 250 -4.40 -10.44 -24.97
C TYR A 250 -4.89 -9.30 -25.84
N VAL A 251 -6.09 -8.80 -25.59
CA VAL A 251 -6.66 -7.68 -26.36
C VAL A 251 -5.85 -6.41 -26.13
N LEU A 252 -5.55 -6.05 -24.88
CA LEU A 252 -4.75 -4.87 -24.55
C LEU A 252 -3.35 -4.91 -25.19
N ALA A 253 -2.68 -6.06 -25.19
CA ALA A 253 -1.37 -6.20 -25.80
C ALA A 253 -1.38 -5.93 -27.34
N ARG A 254 -2.51 -6.18 -28.01
CA ARG A 254 -2.67 -5.95 -29.46
C ARG A 254 -3.16 -4.56 -29.81
N THR A 255 -3.86 -3.90 -28.90
CA THR A 255 -4.45 -2.57 -29.12
C THR A 255 -3.57 -1.44 -28.58
N THR A 256 -2.65 -1.73 -27.66
CA THR A 256 -1.80 -0.70 -27.07
C THR A 256 -0.87 -0.05 -28.09
N PRO A 257 -0.80 1.30 -28.14
CA PRO A 257 0.13 2.00 -29.02
C PRO A 257 1.59 1.87 -28.60
N LEU A 258 1.85 1.33 -27.40
CA LEU A 258 3.19 1.28 -26.80
C LEU A 258 4.13 0.25 -27.44
N THR A 259 3.60 -0.77 -28.10
CA THR A 259 4.40 -1.80 -28.81
C THR A 259 5.16 -1.24 -30.00
N ARG A 260 4.65 -0.16 -30.62
CA ARG A 260 5.22 0.50 -31.79
C ARG A 260 6.12 1.70 -31.46
N ALA A 261 6.10 2.17 -30.22
CA ALA A 261 6.87 3.33 -29.77
C ALA A 261 8.34 2.96 -29.51
N ARG A 262 9.24 3.36 -30.43
CA ARG A 262 10.68 3.03 -30.33
C ARG A 262 11.55 4.11 -29.69
N LYS A 263 11.22 5.39 -29.81
CA LYS A 263 12.05 6.52 -29.33
C LYS A 263 11.35 7.41 -28.29
N THR A 264 10.06 7.69 -28.46
CA THR A 264 9.31 8.57 -27.57
C THR A 264 7.99 7.91 -27.21
N LEU A 265 7.70 7.81 -25.93
CA LEU A 265 6.41 7.29 -25.46
C LEU A 265 5.35 8.40 -25.60
N PRO A 266 4.14 8.07 -26.06
CA PRO A 266 3.01 9.00 -26.01
C PRO A 266 2.66 9.39 -24.58
N SER A 267 2.00 10.55 -24.38
CA SER A 267 1.50 10.94 -23.07
C SER A 267 0.47 9.92 -22.53
N PHE A 268 0.13 10.05 -21.25
CA PHE A 268 -0.91 9.24 -20.62
C PHE A 268 -2.22 9.35 -21.42
N GLU A 269 -2.68 10.56 -21.66
CA GLU A 269 -3.95 10.88 -22.33
C GLU A 269 -3.95 10.38 -23.78
N GLN A 270 -2.84 10.61 -24.50
CA GLN A 270 -2.67 10.12 -25.88
C GLN A 270 -2.71 8.59 -25.93
N THR A 271 -2.11 7.93 -24.94
CA THR A 271 -2.09 6.45 -24.87
C THR A 271 -3.49 5.89 -24.69
N PHE A 272 -4.26 6.40 -23.72
CA PHE A 272 -5.59 5.88 -23.44
C PHE A 272 -6.62 6.24 -24.50
N ARG A 273 -6.50 7.42 -25.13
CA ARG A 273 -7.31 7.79 -26.30
C ARG A 273 -7.09 6.83 -27.47
N LYS A 274 -5.83 6.62 -27.89
CA LYS A 274 -5.51 5.69 -28.98
C LYS A 274 -5.88 4.25 -28.66
N LEU A 275 -5.76 3.86 -27.41
CA LEU A 275 -6.15 2.53 -26.95
C LEU A 275 -7.66 2.33 -27.11
N SER A 276 -8.47 3.32 -26.72
CA SER A 276 -9.93 3.29 -26.87
C SER A 276 -10.36 3.26 -28.35
N GLU A 277 -9.71 4.05 -29.22
CA GLU A 277 -9.91 4.02 -30.67
C GLU A 277 -9.59 2.62 -31.23
N SER A 278 -8.43 2.05 -30.88
CA SER A 278 -8.03 0.71 -31.33
C SER A 278 -8.95 -0.41 -30.81
N LEU A 279 -9.57 -0.23 -29.64
CA LEU A 279 -10.57 -1.16 -29.10
C LEU A 279 -11.89 -1.10 -29.89
N ALA A 280 -12.31 0.09 -30.33
CA ALA A 280 -13.51 0.26 -31.15
C ALA A 280 -13.38 -0.48 -32.50
N ASP A 281 -12.19 -0.43 -33.11
CA ASP A 281 -11.88 -1.05 -34.40
C ASP A 281 -11.36 -2.48 -34.28
N PHE A 282 -11.39 -3.08 -33.07
CA PHE A 282 -10.78 -4.39 -32.84
C PHE A 282 -11.57 -5.54 -33.55
N ASP A 283 -10.91 -6.20 -34.49
CA ASP A 283 -11.49 -7.32 -35.23
C ASP A 283 -11.56 -8.60 -34.36
N VAL A 284 -12.70 -8.80 -33.76
CA VAL A 284 -13.00 -9.98 -32.93
C VAL A 284 -13.00 -11.28 -33.76
N GLY A 285 -13.24 -11.19 -35.09
CA GLY A 285 -13.29 -12.34 -36.00
C GLY A 285 -11.97 -13.10 -36.08
N ARG A 286 -10.86 -12.40 -35.94
CA ARG A 286 -9.49 -12.98 -36.01
C ARG A 286 -8.96 -13.59 -34.72
N VAL A 287 -9.69 -13.49 -33.60
CA VAL A 287 -9.23 -14.04 -32.32
C VAL A 287 -9.39 -15.54 -32.30
N ARG A 288 -8.32 -16.26 -31.97
CA ARG A 288 -8.30 -17.72 -31.77
C ARG A 288 -7.92 -18.03 -30.34
N TYR A 289 -8.44 -19.15 -29.81
CA TYR A 289 -8.16 -19.58 -28.44
C TYR A 289 -6.66 -19.85 -28.23
N GLU A 290 -6.02 -20.50 -29.21
CA GLU A 290 -4.59 -20.85 -29.20
C GLU A 290 -3.68 -19.61 -29.10
N ASP A 291 -4.08 -18.49 -29.75
CA ASP A 291 -3.31 -17.25 -29.70
C ASP A 291 -3.35 -16.61 -28.30
N ILE A 292 -4.48 -16.69 -27.61
CA ILE A 292 -4.61 -16.23 -26.23
C ILE A 292 -3.76 -17.12 -25.31
N GLN A 293 -3.83 -18.42 -25.48
CA GLN A 293 -3.07 -19.39 -24.69
C GLN A 293 -1.55 -19.18 -24.85
N ARG A 294 -1.05 -19.03 -26.08
CA ARG A 294 0.38 -18.70 -26.33
C ARG A 294 0.79 -17.41 -25.68
N SER A 295 -0.02 -16.37 -25.76
CA SER A 295 0.26 -15.08 -25.11
C SER A 295 0.27 -15.19 -23.59
N ALA A 296 -0.55 -16.04 -22.99
CA ALA A 296 -0.56 -16.29 -21.56
C ALA A 296 0.72 -16.99 -21.09
N ILE A 297 1.20 -18.00 -21.84
CA ILE A 297 2.43 -18.73 -21.52
C ILE A 297 3.66 -17.81 -21.58
N MET A 298 3.74 -16.94 -22.61
CA MET A 298 4.85 -15.97 -22.76
C MET A 298 4.85 -14.87 -21.70
N ALA A 299 3.74 -14.66 -20.99
CA ALA A 299 3.63 -13.63 -19.96
C ALA A 299 4.01 -14.14 -18.55
N ILE A 300 4.22 -15.44 -18.37
CA ILE A 300 4.72 -16.00 -17.12
C ILE A 300 6.23 -15.69 -17.05
N PRO A 301 6.72 -14.95 -16.01
CA PRO A 301 8.14 -14.79 -15.83
C PRO A 301 8.81 -16.17 -15.75
N GLN A 302 9.82 -16.42 -16.57
CA GLN A 302 10.72 -17.53 -16.33
C GLN A 302 11.56 -17.14 -15.11
N GLU A 303 11.37 -17.89 -14.01
CA GLU A 303 12.18 -17.74 -12.78
C GLU A 303 13.68 -17.97 -13.05
#